data_ef128e0d2fd2968252db307981fab2e3
#
_entry.id   ef128e0d2fd2968252db307981fab2e3
#
_cell.length_a   1.000
_cell.length_b   1.000
_cell.length_c   1.000
_cell.angle_alpha   90.00
_cell.angle_beta   90.00
_cell.angle_gamma   90.00
#
_symmetry.space_group_name_H-M   'P 1'
#
loop_
_entity.id
_entity.type
_entity.pdbx_description
1 polymer ?
#
loop_
_entity_poly.entity_id
_entity_poly.type
_entity_poly.pdbx_seq_one_letter_code
_entity_poly.pdbx_strand_id
1 'polypeptide(L)'
;MGLFDQILSAIDDPNQQANPNQLGNILGAVEQLSGNQGVNTGTTQLAMSVLGGYVRSALQNVRSQSGDAQAQQIVNQFSGTNPNPQAVQSLFGAGQLTQIVNDIAQRTGLNNATVRAMIPVLVPLVLNLLKTGSNAQNPAQGSNPVLNTFLDADGDGDVDITDTISMASRFLNQRS
;
A
#
# COMPACT_ATOMS: atom_id res chain seq x y z
N MET A 1 0.27 9.36 -16.03
CA MET A 1 -0.55 9.77 -14.87
C MET A 1 -0.17 8.94 -13.66
N GLY A 2 -0.01 9.59 -12.53
CA GLY A 2 0.47 8.92 -11.31
C GLY A 2 -0.62 8.17 -10.57
N LEU A 3 -0.21 7.34 -9.62
CA LEU A 3 -1.12 6.60 -8.76
C LEU A 3 -2.07 7.53 -7.99
N PHE A 4 -1.57 8.68 -7.55
CA PHE A 4 -2.38 9.66 -6.81
C PHE A 4 -3.49 10.24 -7.68
N ASP A 5 -3.24 10.47 -8.95
CA ASP A 5 -4.26 10.96 -9.88
C ASP A 5 -5.42 9.97 -10.01
N GLN A 6 -5.12 8.69 -10.03
CA GLN A 6 -6.14 7.63 -10.04
C GLN A 6 -6.93 7.61 -8.73
N ILE A 7 -6.27 7.84 -7.60
CA ILE A 7 -6.94 7.91 -6.29
C ILE A 7 -7.87 9.12 -6.24
N LEU A 8 -7.44 10.29 -6.76
CA LEU A 8 -8.31 11.47 -6.82
C LEU A 8 -9.54 11.22 -7.70
N SER A 9 -9.34 10.59 -8.85
CA SER A 9 -10.45 10.23 -9.73
C SER A 9 -11.42 9.28 -9.03
N ALA A 10 -10.90 8.35 -8.23
CA ALA A 10 -11.72 7.43 -7.45
C ALA A 10 -12.51 8.15 -6.34
N ILE A 11 -11.91 9.18 -5.73
CA ILE A 11 -12.61 9.99 -4.72
C ILE A 11 -13.80 10.72 -5.32
N ASP A 12 -13.66 11.20 -6.56
CA ASP A 12 -14.73 11.90 -7.25
C ASP A 12 -15.81 10.96 -7.80
N ASP A 13 -15.55 9.66 -7.86
CA ASP A 13 -16.49 8.66 -8.38
C ASP A 13 -17.26 8.00 -7.23
N PRO A 14 -18.59 8.23 -7.12
CA PRO A 14 -19.39 7.65 -6.05
C PRO A 14 -19.50 6.13 -6.10
N ASN A 15 -19.12 5.51 -7.21
CA ASN A 15 -19.14 4.04 -7.36
C ASN A 15 -17.89 3.36 -6.80
N GLN A 16 -16.88 4.11 -6.41
CA GLN A 16 -15.64 3.57 -5.85
C GLN A 16 -15.54 3.85 -4.35
N GLN A 17 -14.70 3.07 -3.66
CA GLN A 17 -14.59 3.13 -2.20
C GLN A 17 -13.76 4.30 -1.69
N ALA A 18 -13.04 4.97 -2.58
CA ALA A 18 -12.14 6.05 -2.18
C ALA A 18 -12.89 7.21 -1.53
N ASN A 19 -12.36 7.72 -0.44
CA ASN A 19 -12.86 8.93 0.20
C ASN A 19 -11.74 9.62 0.98
N PRO A 20 -11.84 10.95 1.24
CA PRO A 20 -10.80 11.67 1.96
C PRO A 20 -10.55 11.15 3.37
N ASN A 21 -11.59 10.64 4.05
CA ASN A 21 -11.44 10.08 5.39
C ASN A 21 -10.56 8.85 5.40
N GLN A 22 -10.68 8.00 4.38
CA GLN A 22 -9.83 6.81 4.23
C GLN A 22 -8.36 7.19 4.05
N LEU A 23 -8.08 8.19 3.22
CA LEU A 23 -6.72 8.71 3.07
C LEU A 23 -6.18 9.26 4.39
N GLY A 24 -7.01 10.00 5.13
CA GLY A 24 -6.63 10.51 6.45
C GLY A 24 -6.29 9.40 7.42
N ASN A 25 -7.05 8.31 7.41
CA ASN A 25 -6.79 7.15 8.26
C ASN A 25 -5.47 6.47 7.90
N ILE A 26 -5.15 6.34 6.62
CA ILE A 26 -3.88 5.78 6.17
C ILE A 26 -2.72 6.64 6.64
N LEU A 27 -2.81 7.96 6.46
CA LEU A 27 -1.76 8.89 6.89
C LEU A 27 -1.59 8.88 8.40
N GLY A 28 -2.70 8.86 9.15
CA GLY A 28 -2.67 8.77 10.61
C GLY A 28 -2.01 7.48 11.09
N ALA A 29 -2.27 6.36 10.41
CA ALA A 29 -1.63 5.08 10.74
C ALA A 29 -0.12 5.12 10.48
N VAL A 30 0.32 5.77 9.39
CA VAL A 30 1.75 5.96 9.10
C VAL A 30 2.42 6.78 10.19
N GLU A 31 1.80 7.90 10.60
CA GLU A 31 2.32 8.74 11.67
C GLU A 31 2.38 8.00 13.01
N GLN A 32 1.32 7.26 13.33
CA GLN A 32 1.27 6.48 14.56
C GLN A 32 2.35 5.39 14.59
N LEU A 33 2.54 4.69 13.47
CA LEU A 33 3.59 3.69 13.36
C LEU A 33 4.97 4.30 13.54
N SER A 34 5.19 5.45 12.92
CA SER A 34 6.46 6.19 13.03
C SER A 34 6.74 6.55 14.49
N GLY A 35 5.74 7.07 15.19
CA GLY A 35 5.86 7.41 16.61
C GLY A 35 6.14 6.20 17.49
N ASN A 36 5.41 5.09 17.26
CA ASN A 36 5.56 3.89 18.06
C ASN A 36 6.92 3.23 17.90
N GLN A 37 7.52 3.33 16.72
CA GLN A 37 8.83 2.74 16.44
C GLN A 37 10.00 3.72 16.64
N GLY A 38 9.71 4.96 17.02
CA GLY A 38 10.75 5.99 17.17
C GLY A 38 11.42 6.36 15.85
N VAL A 39 10.70 6.25 14.75
CA VAL A 39 11.19 6.49 13.38
C VAL A 39 10.50 7.73 12.83
N ASN A 40 11.20 8.54 12.03
CA ASN A 40 10.53 9.69 11.43
C ASN A 40 9.61 9.24 10.27
N THR A 41 8.60 10.07 9.98
CA THR A 41 7.58 9.77 8.97
C THR A 41 8.18 9.57 7.57
N GLY A 42 9.21 10.35 7.22
CA GLY A 42 9.90 10.21 5.94
C GLY A 42 10.55 8.84 5.76
N THR A 43 11.16 8.32 6.82
CA THR A 43 11.77 6.98 6.82
C THR A 43 10.69 5.90 6.68
N THR A 44 9.55 6.06 7.35
CA THR A 44 8.42 5.14 7.23
C THR A 44 7.85 5.14 5.81
N GLN A 45 7.75 6.32 5.19
CA GLN A 45 7.30 6.44 3.80
C GLN A 45 8.27 5.73 2.85
N LEU A 46 9.58 5.87 3.07
CA LEU A 46 10.59 5.18 2.28
C LEU A 46 10.45 3.66 2.42
N ALA A 47 10.24 3.17 3.64
CA ALA A 47 9.99 1.75 3.89
C ALA A 47 8.74 1.27 3.13
N MET A 48 7.66 2.06 3.13
CA MET A 48 6.45 1.75 2.35
C MET A 48 6.74 1.69 0.86
N SER A 49 7.55 2.60 0.34
CA SER A 49 7.91 2.63 -1.09
C SER A 49 8.64 1.36 -1.50
N VAL A 50 9.65 0.94 -0.72
CA VAL A 50 10.39 -0.30 -0.98
C VAL A 50 9.45 -1.50 -0.89
N LEU A 51 8.66 -1.57 0.17
CA LEU A 51 7.70 -2.66 0.38
C LEU A 51 6.66 -2.71 -0.74
N GLY A 52 6.21 -1.54 -1.22
CA GLY A 52 5.27 -1.43 -2.32
C GLY A 52 5.74 -2.13 -3.58
N GLY A 53 7.04 -2.06 -3.90
CA GLY A 53 7.62 -2.78 -5.02
C GLY A 53 7.45 -4.29 -4.89
N TYR A 54 7.67 -4.82 -3.69
CA TYR A 54 7.47 -6.26 -3.41
C TYR A 54 5.99 -6.65 -3.45
N VAL A 55 5.11 -5.82 -2.88
CA VAL A 55 3.65 -6.04 -2.93
C VAL A 55 3.19 -6.07 -4.39
N ARG A 56 3.68 -5.13 -5.22
CA ARG A 56 3.36 -5.10 -6.64
C ARG A 56 3.74 -6.40 -7.33
N SER A 57 4.96 -6.87 -7.12
CA SER A 57 5.44 -8.12 -7.71
C SER A 57 4.60 -9.31 -7.27
N ALA A 58 4.26 -9.39 -5.98
CA ALA A 58 3.43 -10.46 -5.44
C ALA A 58 2.03 -10.45 -6.09
N LEU A 59 1.41 -9.28 -6.18
CA LEU A 59 0.08 -9.15 -6.79
C LEU A 59 0.11 -9.41 -8.29
N GLN A 60 1.16 -9.01 -9.00
CA GLN A 60 1.34 -9.34 -10.41
C GLN A 60 1.42 -10.85 -10.62
N ASN A 61 2.13 -11.56 -9.75
CA ASN A 61 2.20 -13.02 -9.79
C ASN A 61 0.83 -13.65 -9.57
N VAL A 62 0.07 -13.16 -8.59
CA VAL A 62 -1.30 -13.62 -8.33
C VAL A 62 -2.18 -13.39 -9.56
N ARG A 63 -2.11 -12.18 -10.15
CA ARG A 63 -2.89 -11.83 -11.34
C ARG A 63 -2.55 -12.75 -12.51
N SER A 64 -1.27 -13.04 -12.69
CA SER A 64 -0.78 -13.90 -13.76
C SER A 64 -1.22 -15.35 -13.61
N GLN A 65 -1.26 -15.87 -12.38
CA GLN A 65 -1.58 -17.27 -12.11
C GLN A 65 -3.07 -17.51 -11.89
N SER A 66 -3.77 -16.56 -11.29
CA SER A 66 -5.15 -16.75 -10.81
C SER A 66 -6.12 -15.68 -11.28
N GLY A 67 -5.67 -14.67 -12.00
CA GLY A 67 -6.51 -13.62 -12.59
C GLY A 67 -6.65 -12.38 -11.71
N ASP A 68 -7.24 -11.33 -12.32
CA ASP A 68 -7.44 -10.03 -11.66
C ASP A 68 -8.36 -10.14 -10.44
N ALA A 69 -9.39 -10.98 -10.51
CA ALA A 69 -10.34 -11.15 -9.42
C ALA A 69 -9.65 -11.64 -8.14
N GLN A 70 -8.68 -12.55 -8.28
CA GLN A 70 -7.93 -13.06 -7.11
C GLN A 70 -7.05 -11.98 -6.51
N ALA A 71 -6.37 -11.18 -7.32
CA ALA A 71 -5.56 -10.07 -6.85
C ALA A 71 -6.42 -9.04 -6.09
N GLN A 72 -7.60 -8.70 -6.62
CA GLN A 72 -8.54 -7.81 -5.95
C GLN A 72 -9.05 -8.40 -4.63
N GLN A 73 -9.29 -9.69 -4.60
CA GLN A 73 -9.75 -10.37 -3.39
C GLN A 73 -8.71 -10.25 -2.27
N ILE A 74 -7.44 -10.43 -2.58
CA ILE A 74 -6.34 -10.25 -1.62
C ILE A 74 -6.30 -8.81 -1.09
N VAL A 75 -6.40 -7.84 -2.00
CA VAL A 75 -6.44 -6.41 -1.62
C VAL A 75 -7.60 -6.14 -0.66
N ASN A 76 -8.78 -6.63 -0.98
CA ASN A 76 -9.97 -6.39 -0.16
C ASN A 76 -9.92 -7.12 1.19
N GLN A 77 -9.39 -8.33 1.20
CA GLN A 77 -9.37 -9.19 2.39
C GLN A 77 -8.35 -8.71 3.43
N PHE A 78 -7.19 -8.27 2.98
CA PHE A 78 -6.07 -7.97 3.87
C PHE A 78 -5.79 -6.47 4.04
N SER A 79 -6.56 -5.60 3.40
CA SER A 79 -6.41 -4.16 3.57
C SER A 79 -6.87 -3.71 4.96
N GLY A 80 -6.25 -2.67 5.49
CA GLY A 80 -6.64 -2.10 6.78
C GLY A 80 -5.54 -1.25 7.40
N THR A 81 -5.82 -0.77 8.61
CA THR A 81 -4.90 0.03 9.41
C THR A 81 -4.38 -0.69 10.64
N ASN A 82 -4.78 -1.94 10.82
CA ASN A 82 -4.34 -2.78 11.94
C ASN A 82 -3.27 -3.77 11.47
N PRO A 83 -2.34 -4.18 12.36
CA PRO A 83 -1.35 -5.20 12.01
C PRO A 83 -2.01 -6.49 11.54
N ASN A 84 -1.50 -7.05 10.44
CA ASN A 84 -2.04 -8.28 9.88
C ASN A 84 -0.92 -9.19 9.39
N PRO A 85 -0.37 -10.06 10.25
CA PRO A 85 0.68 -11.00 9.84
C PRO A 85 0.23 -11.97 8.75
N GLN A 86 -1.05 -12.28 8.67
CA GLN A 86 -1.59 -13.17 7.62
C GLN A 86 -1.45 -12.55 6.23
N ALA A 87 -1.61 -11.24 6.13
CA ALA A 87 -1.38 -10.53 4.87
C ALA A 87 0.06 -10.73 4.38
N VAL A 88 1.01 -10.62 5.30
CA VAL A 88 2.43 -10.83 4.99
C VAL A 88 2.68 -12.26 4.49
N GLN A 89 2.15 -13.24 5.21
CA GLN A 89 2.32 -14.66 4.86
C GLN A 89 1.64 -15.03 3.54
N SER A 90 0.51 -14.39 3.24
CA SER A 90 -0.22 -14.64 2.00
C SER A 90 0.49 -14.10 0.77
N LEU A 91 1.20 -12.98 0.92
CA LEU A 91 1.92 -12.33 -0.18
C LEU A 91 3.35 -12.81 -0.32
N PHE A 92 4.02 -13.13 0.79
CA PHE A 92 5.45 -13.40 0.82
C PHE A 92 5.77 -14.70 1.54
N GLY A 93 6.67 -15.49 0.96
CA GLY A 93 7.25 -16.63 1.65
C GLY A 93 8.27 -16.21 2.70
N ALA A 94 8.63 -17.13 3.59
CA ALA A 94 9.58 -16.86 4.70
C ALA A 94 10.94 -16.36 4.20
N GLY A 95 11.45 -16.94 3.12
CA GLY A 95 12.73 -16.50 2.52
C GLY A 95 12.64 -15.12 1.90
N GLN A 96 11.53 -14.83 1.24
CA GLN A 96 11.28 -13.53 0.63
C GLN A 96 11.13 -12.44 1.70
N LEU A 97 10.47 -12.76 2.82
CA LEU A 97 10.32 -11.82 3.93
C LEU A 97 11.68 -11.38 4.48
N THR A 98 12.63 -12.31 4.64
CA THR A 98 13.98 -11.99 5.10
C THR A 98 14.67 -11.03 4.13
N GLN A 99 14.52 -11.25 2.83
CA GLN A 99 15.08 -10.38 1.80
C GLN A 99 14.47 -8.98 1.86
N ILE A 100 13.15 -8.89 2.02
CA ILE A 100 12.43 -7.61 2.16
C ILE A 100 12.94 -6.84 3.38
N VAL A 101 13.08 -7.52 4.51
CA VAL A 101 13.58 -6.91 5.76
C VAL A 101 14.98 -6.31 5.53
N ASN A 102 15.86 -7.08 4.92
CA ASN A 102 17.23 -6.63 4.66
C ASN A 102 17.27 -5.43 3.72
N ASP A 103 16.48 -5.48 2.65
CA ASP A 103 16.39 -4.39 1.67
C ASP A 103 15.91 -3.08 2.31
N ILE A 104 14.82 -3.16 3.06
CA ILE A 104 14.27 -1.98 3.75
C ILE A 104 15.29 -1.46 4.77
N ALA A 105 15.90 -2.35 5.55
CA ALA A 105 16.90 -1.95 6.55
C ALA A 105 18.07 -1.21 5.92
N GLN A 106 18.58 -1.71 4.78
CA GLN A 106 19.68 -1.07 4.08
C GLN A 106 19.31 0.30 3.53
N ARG A 107 18.12 0.44 2.98
CA ARG A 107 17.69 1.70 2.34
C ARG A 107 17.26 2.75 3.34
N THR A 108 16.75 2.34 4.50
CA THR A 108 16.23 3.25 5.53
C THR A 108 17.22 3.51 6.66
N GLY A 109 18.23 2.67 6.81
CA GLY A 109 19.14 2.73 7.95
C GLY A 109 18.56 2.17 9.25
N LEU A 110 17.37 1.55 9.19
CA LEU A 110 16.74 0.93 10.35
C LEU A 110 17.34 -0.45 10.63
N ASN A 111 17.24 -0.91 11.88
CA ASN A 111 17.64 -2.27 12.20
C ASN A 111 16.55 -3.28 11.76
N ASN A 112 16.96 -4.54 11.59
CA ASN A 112 16.08 -5.59 11.08
C ASN A 112 14.89 -5.84 12.02
N ALA A 113 15.08 -5.73 13.32
CA ALA A 113 14.00 -5.94 14.30
C ALA A 113 12.90 -4.89 14.14
N THR A 114 13.28 -3.62 13.98
CA THR A 114 12.33 -2.53 13.75
C THR A 114 11.56 -2.75 12.44
N VAL A 115 12.26 -3.09 11.36
CA VAL A 115 11.63 -3.34 10.05
C VAL A 115 10.63 -4.50 10.16
N ARG A 116 11.02 -5.59 10.82
CA ARG A 116 10.11 -6.75 11.01
C ARG A 116 8.84 -6.38 11.76
N ALA A 117 8.96 -5.48 12.74
CA ALA A 117 7.81 -5.00 13.50
C ALA A 117 6.89 -4.11 12.65
N MET A 118 7.45 -3.39 11.68
CA MET A 118 6.69 -2.47 10.82
C MET A 118 5.94 -3.18 9.68
N ILE A 119 6.52 -4.23 9.12
CA ILE A 119 5.98 -4.91 7.92
C ILE A 119 4.52 -5.36 8.11
N PRO A 120 4.11 -6.00 9.23
CA PRO A 120 2.71 -6.42 9.39
C PRO A 120 1.72 -5.26 9.43
N VAL A 121 2.17 -4.04 9.68
CA VAL A 121 1.34 -2.84 9.62
C VAL A 121 1.39 -2.21 8.22
N LEU A 122 2.57 -2.16 7.63
CA LEU A 122 2.77 -1.49 6.33
C LEU A 122 2.09 -2.22 5.18
N VAL A 123 2.09 -3.57 5.19
CA VAL A 123 1.45 -4.35 4.12
C VAL A 123 -0.05 -4.04 4.02
N PRO A 124 -0.83 -4.13 5.12
CA PRO A 124 -2.25 -3.77 5.04
C PRO A 124 -2.50 -2.31 4.63
N LEU A 125 -1.59 -1.39 4.99
CA LEU A 125 -1.72 0.02 4.59
C LEU A 125 -1.55 0.19 3.08
N VAL A 126 -0.57 -0.47 2.49
CA VAL A 126 -0.39 -0.47 1.03
C VAL A 126 -1.63 -1.03 0.35
N LEU A 127 -2.14 -2.16 0.83
CA LEU A 127 -3.35 -2.78 0.28
C LEU A 127 -4.57 -1.87 0.46
N ASN A 128 -4.67 -1.16 1.58
CA ASN A 128 -5.77 -0.23 1.83
C ASN A 128 -5.75 0.93 0.83
N LEU A 129 -4.56 1.42 0.49
CA LEU A 129 -4.41 2.43 -0.56
C LEU A 129 -4.91 1.92 -1.91
N LEU A 130 -4.59 0.67 -2.25
CA LEU A 130 -5.03 0.05 -3.50
C LEU A 130 -6.53 -0.22 -3.51
N LYS A 131 -7.12 -0.51 -2.36
CA LYS A 131 -8.56 -0.75 -2.22
C LYS A 131 -9.39 0.48 -2.57
N THR A 132 -8.83 1.67 -2.52
CA THR A 132 -9.56 2.90 -2.84
C THR A 132 -10.18 2.88 -4.23
N GLY A 133 -9.60 2.14 -5.18
CA GLY A 133 -10.13 2.00 -6.53
C GLY A 133 -11.19 0.91 -6.70
N SER A 134 -11.49 0.14 -5.65
CA SER A 134 -12.48 -0.93 -5.72
C SER A 134 -13.89 -0.38 -5.86
N ASN A 135 -14.77 -1.14 -6.52
CA ASN A 135 -16.19 -0.80 -6.59
C ASN A 135 -16.83 -0.86 -5.21
N ALA A 136 -17.59 0.16 -4.84
CA ALA A 136 -18.18 0.27 -3.51
C ALA A 136 -19.24 -0.79 -3.23
N GLN A 137 -19.96 -1.25 -4.27
CA GLN A 137 -21.05 -2.22 -4.14
C GLN A 137 -20.55 -3.65 -4.31
N ASN A 138 -19.59 -3.88 -5.20
CA ASN A 138 -19.06 -5.21 -5.50
C ASN A 138 -17.53 -5.16 -5.61
N PRO A 139 -16.80 -5.12 -4.47
CA PRO A 139 -15.33 -4.98 -4.50
C PRO A 139 -14.60 -6.08 -5.27
N ALA A 140 -15.17 -7.29 -5.31
CA ALA A 140 -14.56 -8.43 -6.02
C ALA A 140 -14.89 -8.46 -7.51
N GLN A 141 -15.79 -7.60 -7.97
CA GLN A 141 -16.24 -7.56 -9.36
C GLN A 141 -15.97 -6.17 -9.97
N GLY A 142 -15.66 -6.16 -11.25
CA GLY A 142 -15.35 -4.94 -11.95
C GLY A 142 -13.85 -4.62 -11.91
N SER A 143 -13.48 -3.54 -12.57
CA SER A 143 -12.09 -3.10 -12.63
C SER A 143 -11.75 -2.22 -11.41
N ASN A 144 -10.50 -2.34 -10.95
CA ASN A 144 -9.94 -1.46 -9.93
C ASN A 144 -8.84 -0.62 -10.59
N PRO A 145 -9.16 0.63 -11.01
CA PRO A 145 -8.18 1.46 -11.72
C PRO A 145 -6.92 1.76 -10.91
N VAL A 146 -7.05 1.94 -9.59
CA VAL A 146 -5.90 2.20 -8.71
C VAL A 146 -4.97 0.99 -8.70
N LEU A 147 -5.53 -0.21 -8.51
CA LEU A 147 -4.75 -1.45 -8.53
C LEU A 147 -4.10 -1.68 -9.90
N ASN A 148 -4.84 -1.47 -10.98
CA ASN A 148 -4.33 -1.65 -12.34
C ASN A 148 -3.16 -0.71 -12.62
N THR A 149 -3.28 0.57 -12.25
CA THR A 149 -2.20 1.55 -12.41
C THR A 149 -0.97 1.15 -11.62
N PHE A 150 -1.16 0.65 -10.40
CA PHE A 150 -0.08 0.19 -9.54
C PHE A 150 0.64 -1.03 -10.15
N LEU A 151 -0.13 -1.99 -10.68
CA LEU A 151 0.43 -3.21 -11.25
C LEU A 151 1.07 -2.99 -12.62
N ASP A 152 0.58 -2.02 -13.39
CA ASP A 152 1.07 -1.73 -14.73
C ASP A 152 2.21 -0.69 -14.73
N ALA A 153 2.61 -0.18 -13.55
CA ALA A 153 3.77 0.70 -13.45
C ALA A 153 5.01 -0.03 -13.98
N ASP A 154 5.81 0.67 -14.77
CA ASP A 154 7.03 0.10 -15.32
C ASP A 154 7.98 -0.29 -14.18
N GLY A 155 8.63 -1.42 -14.32
CA GLY A 155 9.39 -2.06 -13.23
C GLY A 155 10.70 -1.37 -12.86
N ASP A 156 10.73 -0.04 -12.84
CA ASP A 156 11.92 0.74 -12.47
C ASP A 156 12.21 0.72 -10.96
N GLY A 157 11.36 0.06 -10.17
CA GLY A 157 11.51 -0.06 -8.73
C GLY A 157 11.02 1.15 -7.95
N ASP A 158 10.61 2.19 -8.64
CA ASP A 158 10.11 3.42 -8.03
C ASP A 158 8.58 3.41 -8.08
N VAL A 159 7.98 2.78 -7.09
CA VAL A 159 6.54 2.83 -6.93
C VAL A 159 6.22 4.16 -6.26
N ASP A 160 5.38 4.96 -6.89
CA ASP A 160 5.04 6.33 -6.47
C ASP A 160 4.25 6.38 -5.15
N ILE A 161 4.44 5.43 -4.24
CA ILE A 161 3.72 5.41 -2.96
C ILE A 161 4.15 6.59 -2.07
N THR A 162 5.45 6.89 -2.04
CA THR A 162 5.95 8.03 -1.27
C THR A 162 5.36 9.34 -1.80
N ASP A 163 5.36 9.51 -3.12
CA ASP A 163 4.77 10.70 -3.75
C ASP A 163 3.26 10.73 -3.54
N THR A 164 2.59 9.58 -3.63
CA THR A 164 1.15 9.46 -3.38
C THR A 164 0.80 9.92 -1.97
N ILE A 165 1.55 9.46 -0.97
CA ILE A 165 1.31 9.83 0.44
C ILE A 165 1.58 11.32 0.65
N SER A 166 2.66 11.86 0.06
CA SER A 166 2.98 13.28 0.14
C SER A 166 1.89 14.15 -0.49
N MET A 167 1.41 13.76 -1.66
CA MET A 167 0.33 14.47 -2.34
C MET A 167 -0.99 14.36 -1.58
N ALA A 168 -1.30 13.18 -1.01
CA ALA A 168 -2.49 12.99 -0.18
C ALA A 168 -2.45 13.90 1.05
N SER A 169 -1.29 14.02 1.68
CA SER A 169 -1.09 14.90 2.82
C SER A 169 -1.36 16.37 2.45
N ARG A 170 -0.83 16.82 1.32
CA ARG A 170 -1.08 18.19 0.81
C ARG A 170 -2.55 18.41 0.49
N PHE A 171 -3.19 17.42 -0.15
CA PHE A 171 -4.59 17.47 -0.52
C PHE A 171 -5.48 17.63 0.71
N LEU A 172 -5.23 16.85 1.76
CA LEU A 172 -6.01 16.92 2.99
C LEU A 172 -5.78 18.24 3.73
N ASN A 173 -4.55 18.77 3.72
CA ASN A 173 -4.24 20.06 4.34
C ASN A 173 -4.94 21.22 3.62
N GLN A 174 -5.14 21.14 2.31
CA GLN A 174 -5.83 22.16 1.55
C GLN A 174 -7.34 22.15 1.82
N ARG A 175 -7.90 21.04 2.25
CA ARG A 175 -9.33 20.89 2.52
C ARG A 175 -9.73 21.30 3.94
N SER A 176 -8.78 21.37 4.85
CA SER A 176 -9.08 21.71 6.25
C SER A 176 -9.15 23.20 6.52
#